data_9f50d53978e8977a557324f81f9fc2df
#
_entry.id   9f50d53978e8977a557324f81f9fc2df
#
_cell.length_a   1.000
_cell.length_b   1.000
_cell.length_c   1.000
_cell.angle_alpha   90.00
_cell.angle_beta   90.00
_cell.angle_gamma   90.00
#
_symmetry.space_group_name_H-M   'P 1'
#
loop_
_entity.id
_entity.type
_entity.pdbx_description
1 polymer ?
#
loop_
_entity_poly.entity_id
_entity_poly.type
_entity_poly.pdbx_seq_one_letter_code
_entity_poly.pdbx_strand_id
1 'polypeptide(L)'
;MKPLKSDSVVIIPTYNEIENIKNIITAVISLPQQFDILIVDDGSPDGTANAVREMQEIHNGRISLISREGKLGLGTAYITGFKWALKEGYEYIFEMDADFSHNPNDLLKLYEACSKDADVAIGSRYVSGVNVVNWPMGRVIMSYYASKYVRFVTGMKIADSTAGFMCYRRHVLEAIDLDKIQFKGYAFQIEMKFRAYKLKYKIKEVPIIFINRTLGTSKMSGGIFSEAFFGVIRLKLASIFK
;
A
#
# COMPACT_ATOMS: atom_id res chain seq x y z
N MET A 1 14.63 24.50 15.58
CA MET A 1 14.56 23.11 16.08
C MET A 1 14.19 22.25 14.88
N LYS A 2 14.89 21.12 14.66
CA LYS A 2 14.38 20.14 13.70
C LYS A 2 13.03 19.64 14.22
N PRO A 3 11.98 19.54 13.39
CA PRO A 3 10.72 18.96 13.82
C PRO A 3 10.99 17.55 14.37
N LEU A 4 10.31 17.18 15.45
CA LEU A 4 10.36 15.79 15.94
C LEU A 4 9.90 14.88 14.80
N LYS A 5 10.76 13.97 14.38
CA LYS A 5 10.46 12.97 13.36
C LYS A 5 9.35 12.04 13.87
N SER A 6 8.37 11.77 13.05
CA SER A 6 7.34 10.77 13.36
C SER A 6 7.94 9.37 13.46
N ASP A 7 7.31 8.48 14.22
CA ASP A 7 7.58 7.03 14.20
C ASP A 7 6.96 6.33 12.98
N SER A 8 6.12 7.06 12.24
CA SER A 8 5.23 6.55 11.19
C SER A 8 5.46 7.26 9.86
N VAL A 9 5.53 6.49 8.77
CA VAL A 9 5.63 7.02 7.40
C VAL A 9 4.60 6.40 6.47
N VAL A 10 3.95 7.24 5.66
CA VAL A 10 3.01 6.83 4.62
C VAL A 10 3.72 6.89 3.27
N ILE A 11 3.89 5.74 2.64
CA ILE A 11 4.46 5.61 1.30
C ILE A 11 3.34 5.73 0.27
N ILE A 12 3.46 6.68 -0.63
CA ILE A 12 2.50 6.98 -1.68
C ILE A 12 3.20 6.93 -3.03
N PRO A 13 3.06 5.84 -3.79
CA PRO A 13 3.54 5.76 -5.17
C PRO A 13 2.73 6.68 -6.08
N THR A 14 3.41 7.40 -6.97
CA THR A 14 2.76 8.32 -7.92
C THR A 14 3.23 8.09 -9.35
N TYR A 15 2.29 8.24 -10.28
CA TYR A 15 2.53 8.40 -11.71
C TYR A 15 1.35 9.16 -12.33
N ASN A 16 1.55 10.42 -12.75
CA ASN A 16 0.50 11.33 -13.22
C ASN A 16 -0.63 11.49 -12.20
N GLU A 17 -0.32 12.10 -11.06
CA GLU A 17 -1.26 12.37 -9.96
C GLU A 17 -1.31 13.86 -9.59
N ILE A 18 -1.01 14.75 -10.53
CA ILE A 18 -0.98 16.22 -10.29
C ILE A 18 -2.30 16.73 -9.69
N GLU A 19 -3.45 16.16 -10.08
CA GLU A 19 -4.77 16.56 -9.63
C GLU A 19 -5.01 16.20 -8.15
N ASN A 20 -4.35 15.16 -7.64
CA ASN A 20 -4.59 14.60 -6.32
C ASN A 20 -3.49 14.92 -5.31
N ILE A 21 -2.23 15.05 -5.76
CA ILE A 21 -1.05 14.95 -4.90
C ILE A 21 -1.02 15.99 -3.77
N LYS A 22 -1.31 17.26 -4.02
CA LYS A 22 -1.32 18.28 -2.98
C LYS A 22 -2.40 18.05 -1.94
N ASN A 23 -3.58 17.62 -2.39
CA ASN A 23 -4.73 17.37 -1.53
C ASN A 23 -4.50 16.16 -0.62
N ILE A 24 -3.94 15.06 -1.15
CA ILE A 24 -3.68 13.87 -0.34
C ILE A 24 -2.58 14.11 0.69
N ILE A 25 -1.53 14.83 0.32
CA ILE A 25 -0.47 15.26 1.26
C ILE A 25 -1.07 16.09 2.39
N THR A 26 -1.87 17.12 2.05
CA THR A 26 -2.52 17.99 3.04
C THR A 26 -3.42 17.18 3.96
N ALA A 27 -4.21 16.26 3.42
CA ALA A 27 -5.11 15.42 4.20
C ALA A 27 -4.35 14.55 5.21
N VAL A 28 -3.25 13.92 4.81
CA VAL A 28 -2.43 13.09 5.71
C VAL A 28 -1.73 13.93 6.79
N ILE A 29 -1.16 15.08 6.42
CA ILE A 29 -0.44 15.95 7.37
C ILE A 29 -1.39 16.55 8.43
N SER A 30 -2.65 16.75 8.07
CA SER A 30 -3.67 17.34 8.96
C SER A 30 -4.25 16.35 9.96
N LEU A 31 -3.88 15.07 9.92
CA LEU A 31 -4.35 14.08 10.87
C LEU A 31 -3.84 14.35 12.29
N PRO A 32 -4.60 13.99 13.34
CA PRO A 32 -4.19 14.22 14.74
C PRO A 32 -2.96 13.38 15.13
N GLN A 33 -2.76 12.20 14.55
CA GLN A 33 -1.52 11.45 14.64
C GLN A 33 -0.54 12.00 13.63
N GLN A 34 0.69 12.23 14.04
CA GLN A 34 1.74 12.68 13.14
C GLN A 34 2.20 11.55 12.23
N PHE A 35 2.05 11.74 10.92
CA PHE A 35 2.60 10.88 9.89
C PHE A 35 3.59 11.68 9.04
N ASP A 36 4.76 11.14 8.78
CA ASP A 36 5.61 11.61 7.71
C ASP A 36 5.19 10.97 6.39
N ILE A 37 5.53 11.57 5.26
CA ILE A 37 5.11 11.10 3.94
C ILE A 37 6.35 10.86 3.07
N LEU A 38 6.37 9.70 2.40
CA LEU A 38 7.29 9.43 1.31
C LEU A 38 6.53 9.30 0.01
N ILE A 39 6.77 10.21 -0.92
CA ILE A 39 6.31 10.08 -2.29
C ILE A 39 7.37 9.34 -3.10
N VAL A 40 6.95 8.28 -3.80
CA VAL A 40 7.80 7.57 -4.76
C VAL A 40 7.24 7.81 -6.17
N ASP A 41 7.83 8.77 -6.87
CA ASP A 41 7.34 9.22 -8.18
C ASP A 41 8.04 8.49 -9.32
N ASP A 42 7.26 7.87 -10.20
CA ASP A 42 7.71 7.07 -11.33
C ASP A 42 7.98 7.92 -12.60
N GLY A 43 8.62 9.08 -12.41
CA GLY A 43 8.95 9.96 -13.52
C GLY A 43 7.70 10.58 -14.17
N SER A 44 6.78 11.11 -13.36
CA SER A 44 5.54 11.73 -13.84
C SER A 44 5.81 12.93 -14.76
N PRO A 45 5.34 12.91 -16.01
CA PRO A 45 5.51 14.02 -16.94
C PRO A 45 4.55 15.20 -16.69
N ASP A 46 3.52 15.03 -15.86
CA ASP A 46 2.46 16.01 -15.60
C ASP A 46 2.82 17.09 -14.57
N GLY A 47 4.04 17.02 -14.00
CA GLY A 47 4.47 17.97 -12.97
C GLY A 47 4.22 17.51 -11.52
N THR A 48 3.74 16.26 -11.30
CA THR A 48 3.50 15.70 -9.95
C THR A 48 4.71 15.91 -9.02
N ALA A 49 5.92 15.55 -9.47
CA ALA A 49 7.13 15.69 -8.66
C ALA A 49 7.44 17.15 -8.27
N ASN A 50 7.14 18.11 -9.15
CA ASN A 50 7.33 19.53 -8.85
C ASN A 50 6.34 20.01 -7.78
N ALA A 51 5.08 19.59 -7.88
CA ALA A 51 4.07 19.88 -6.87
C ALA A 51 4.46 19.31 -5.49
N VAL A 52 5.10 18.13 -5.44
CA VAL A 52 5.64 17.57 -4.19
C VAL A 52 6.77 18.43 -3.62
N ARG A 53 7.70 18.93 -4.45
CA ARG A 53 8.79 19.82 -4.00
C ARG A 53 8.25 21.10 -3.37
N GLU A 54 7.22 21.71 -3.97
CA GLU A 54 6.54 22.87 -3.37
C GLU A 54 5.96 22.53 -1.99
N MET A 55 5.34 21.36 -1.83
CA MET A 55 4.82 20.94 -0.53
C MET A 55 5.92 20.64 0.49
N GLN A 56 7.11 20.18 0.05
CA GLN A 56 8.28 20.01 0.93
C GLN A 56 8.74 21.33 1.54
N GLU A 57 8.72 22.43 0.78
CA GLU A 57 9.08 23.77 1.27
C GLU A 57 8.11 24.25 2.36
N ILE A 58 6.81 23.96 2.21
CA ILE A 58 5.76 24.34 3.17
C ILE A 58 5.83 23.50 4.45
N HIS A 59 6.08 22.17 4.32
CA HIS A 59 6.00 21.20 5.42
C HIS A 59 7.37 20.66 5.82
N ASN A 60 8.29 21.55 6.12
CA ASN A 60 9.69 21.31 6.39
C ASN A 60 9.99 19.97 7.11
N GLY A 61 10.64 19.04 6.41
CA GLY A 61 11.14 17.78 6.94
C GLY A 61 10.11 16.66 7.10
N ARG A 62 8.81 16.90 6.82
CA ARG A 62 7.75 15.87 6.93
C ARG A 62 7.45 15.15 5.63
N ILE A 63 7.91 15.66 4.50
CA ILE A 63 7.67 15.09 3.18
C ILE A 63 9.02 14.74 2.56
N SER A 64 9.14 13.52 2.09
CA SER A 64 10.29 13.04 1.31
C SER A 64 9.84 12.67 -0.09
N LEU A 65 10.73 12.84 -1.07
CA LEU A 65 10.48 12.49 -2.47
C LEU A 65 11.62 11.63 -2.99
N ILE A 66 11.26 10.50 -3.57
CA ILE A 66 12.14 9.68 -4.40
C ILE A 66 11.59 9.74 -5.83
N SER A 67 12.35 10.34 -6.74
CA SER A 67 12.03 10.33 -8.18
C SER A 67 12.75 9.18 -8.86
N ARG A 68 12.01 8.37 -9.63
CA ARG A 68 12.54 7.26 -10.41
C ARG A 68 12.53 7.62 -11.92
N GLU A 69 13.33 6.91 -12.72
CA GLU A 69 13.49 7.23 -14.16
C GLU A 69 12.25 6.94 -15.00
N GLY A 70 11.25 6.21 -14.48
CA GLY A 70 10.02 5.89 -15.21
C GLY A 70 9.14 4.88 -14.49
N LYS A 71 8.05 4.46 -15.15
CA LYS A 71 7.05 3.53 -14.61
C LYS A 71 7.60 2.11 -14.51
N LEU A 72 8.18 1.77 -13.37
CA LEU A 72 8.81 0.47 -13.09
C LEU A 72 7.87 -0.55 -12.41
N GLY A 73 6.66 -0.14 -12.08
CA GLY A 73 5.63 -0.96 -11.45
C GLY A 73 5.42 -0.67 -9.97
N LEU A 74 4.17 -0.81 -9.53
CA LEU A 74 3.70 -0.46 -8.17
C LEU A 74 4.50 -1.17 -7.07
N GLY A 75 4.71 -2.48 -7.19
CA GLY A 75 5.45 -3.27 -6.20
C GLY A 75 6.89 -2.79 -6.04
N THR A 76 7.55 -2.41 -7.14
CA THR A 76 8.93 -1.88 -7.06
C THR A 76 8.98 -0.51 -6.40
N ALA A 77 7.92 0.31 -6.53
CA ALA A 77 7.83 1.60 -5.83
C ALA A 77 7.72 1.38 -4.32
N TYR A 78 6.85 0.47 -3.89
CA TYR A 78 6.74 0.12 -2.47
C TYR A 78 8.02 -0.50 -1.92
N ILE A 79 8.70 -1.40 -2.63
CA ILE A 79 10.00 -1.97 -2.20
C ILE A 79 11.03 -0.86 -2.00
N THR A 80 11.10 0.10 -2.94
CA THR A 80 11.99 1.26 -2.79
C THR A 80 11.65 2.07 -1.53
N GLY A 81 10.37 2.34 -1.32
CA GLY A 81 9.88 3.06 -0.14
C GLY A 81 10.14 2.31 1.16
N PHE A 82 9.92 0.99 1.21
CA PHE A 82 10.19 0.15 2.38
C PHE A 82 11.68 0.19 2.76
N LYS A 83 12.58 0.00 1.80
CA LYS A 83 14.03 0.06 2.05
C LYS A 83 14.44 1.42 2.59
N TRP A 84 13.89 2.50 2.03
CA TRP A 84 14.14 3.84 2.51
C TRP A 84 13.59 4.02 3.93
N ALA A 85 12.34 3.62 4.21
CA ALA A 85 11.72 3.75 5.52
C ALA A 85 12.47 2.98 6.61
N LEU A 86 12.95 1.77 6.30
CA LEU A 86 13.80 0.97 7.19
C LEU A 86 15.13 1.67 7.48
N LYS A 87 15.78 2.24 6.47
CA LYS A 87 17.04 3.00 6.62
C LYS A 87 16.84 4.24 7.50
N GLU A 88 15.71 4.93 7.32
CA GLU A 88 15.36 6.12 8.08
C GLU A 88 14.87 5.84 9.51
N GLY A 89 14.62 4.58 9.87
CA GLY A 89 14.29 4.18 11.24
C GLY A 89 12.83 4.31 11.63
N TYR A 90 11.89 4.31 10.66
CA TYR A 90 10.46 4.30 10.97
C TYR A 90 10.00 2.98 11.57
N GLU A 91 9.09 3.04 12.55
CA GLU A 91 8.51 1.86 13.22
C GLU A 91 7.25 1.38 12.50
N TYR A 92 6.41 2.30 12.03
CA TYR A 92 5.17 1.99 11.34
C TYR A 92 5.23 2.49 9.90
N ILE A 93 5.13 1.57 8.95
CA ILE A 93 5.29 1.86 7.52
C ILE A 93 3.98 1.53 6.81
N PHE A 94 3.38 2.55 6.20
CA PHE A 94 2.07 2.46 5.55
C PHE A 94 2.19 2.46 4.03
N GLU A 95 1.28 1.74 3.38
CA GLU A 95 1.00 1.82 1.96
C GLU A 95 -0.32 2.55 1.74
N MET A 96 -0.37 3.52 0.84
CA MET A 96 -1.60 4.23 0.47
C MET A 96 -1.53 4.73 -0.96
N ASP A 97 -2.66 4.67 -1.70
CA ASP A 97 -2.78 5.27 -3.03
C ASP A 97 -3.03 6.78 -2.97
N ALA A 98 -2.64 7.52 -4.02
CA ALA A 98 -2.74 8.98 -4.08
C ALA A 98 -4.15 9.50 -4.44
N ASP A 99 -5.06 8.65 -4.92
CA ASP A 99 -6.30 9.00 -5.62
C ASP A 99 -7.55 9.09 -4.74
N PHE A 100 -7.38 9.15 -3.43
CA PHE A 100 -8.46 9.15 -2.44
C PHE A 100 -9.37 7.92 -2.46
N SER A 101 -8.99 6.84 -3.14
CA SER A 101 -9.69 5.55 -3.02
C SER A 101 -9.62 5.01 -1.58
N HIS A 102 -8.55 5.32 -0.89
CA HIS A 102 -8.36 5.11 0.54
C HIS A 102 -8.61 6.41 1.29
N ASN A 103 -9.50 6.39 2.28
CA ASN A 103 -9.73 7.55 3.14
C ASN A 103 -8.53 7.75 4.08
N PRO A 104 -7.82 8.90 4.04
CA PRO A 104 -6.68 9.14 4.92
C PRO A 104 -6.98 8.97 6.42
N ASN A 105 -8.22 9.25 6.87
CA ASN A 105 -8.60 9.03 8.25
C ASN A 105 -8.51 7.56 8.70
N ASP A 106 -8.57 6.61 7.78
CA ASP A 106 -8.42 5.19 8.11
C ASP A 106 -6.97 4.81 8.45
N LEU A 107 -5.96 5.67 8.15
CA LEU A 107 -4.59 5.52 8.66
C LEU A 107 -4.56 5.43 10.19
N LEU A 108 -5.42 6.19 10.88
CA LEU A 108 -5.54 6.16 12.34
C LEU A 108 -5.95 4.79 12.86
N LYS A 109 -6.88 4.13 12.16
CA LYS A 109 -7.36 2.78 12.54
C LYS A 109 -6.28 1.71 12.29
N LEU A 110 -5.52 1.84 11.19
CA LEU A 110 -4.41 0.94 10.91
C LEU A 110 -3.28 1.14 11.92
N TYR A 111 -2.95 2.39 12.25
CA TYR A 111 -1.98 2.71 13.30
C TYR A 111 -2.39 2.11 14.64
N GLU A 112 -3.64 2.32 15.06
CA GLU A 112 -4.18 1.78 16.30
C GLU A 112 -4.09 0.25 16.33
N ALA A 113 -4.37 -0.43 15.22
CA ALA A 113 -4.28 -1.88 15.14
C ALA A 113 -2.83 -2.36 15.35
N CYS A 114 -1.85 -1.73 14.69
CA CYS A 114 -0.44 -2.11 14.79
C CYS A 114 0.20 -1.66 16.11
N SER A 115 -0.19 -0.53 16.67
CA SER A 115 0.35 -0.05 17.96
C SER A 115 -0.13 -0.88 19.16
N LYS A 116 -1.31 -1.51 19.04
CA LYS A 116 -1.86 -2.33 20.13
C LYS A 116 -1.38 -3.78 20.10
N ASP A 117 -1.64 -4.49 18.98
CA ASP A 117 -1.47 -5.94 19.02
C ASP A 117 -1.20 -6.63 17.66
N ALA A 118 -1.25 -5.93 16.54
CA ALA A 118 -0.99 -6.50 15.23
C ALA A 118 0.43 -6.19 14.73
N ASP A 119 1.02 -7.10 13.97
CA ASP A 119 2.28 -6.87 13.26
C ASP A 119 2.03 -6.26 11.88
N VAL A 120 0.86 -6.60 11.30
CA VAL A 120 0.38 -6.08 10.01
C VAL A 120 -1.10 -5.75 10.13
N ALA A 121 -1.49 -4.55 9.72
CA ALA A 121 -2.89 -4.16 9.59
C ALA A 121 -3.25 -3.96 8.11
N ILE A 122 -4.41 -4.50 7.71
CA ILE A 122 -4.93 -4.43 6.34
C ILE A 122 -6.22 -3.63 6.35
N GLY A 123 -6.30 -2.55 5.57
CA GLY A 123 -7.55 -1.88 5.26
C GLY A 123 -8.39 -2.76 4.33
N SER A 124 -9.36 -3.48 4.90
CA SER A 124 -10.11 -4.53 4.23
C SER A 124 -11.48 -4.05 3.77
N ARG A 125 -11.79 -4.29 2.48
CA ARG A 125 -13.09 -4.04 1.88
C ARG A 125 -14.09 -5.15 2.18
N TYR A 126 -13.61 -6.31 2.68
CA TYR A 126 -14.40 -7.55 2.71
C TYR A 126 -14.53 -8.19 4.09
N VAL A 127 -13.84 -7.71 5.13
CA VAL A 127 -13.87 -8.31 6.47
C VAL A 127 -15.23 -8.17 7.17
N SER A 128 -15.97 -7.10 6.88
CA SER A 128 -17.30 -6.82 7.45
C SER A 128 -18.41 -6.71 6.40
N GLY A 129 -18.29 -7.45 5.30
CA GLY A 129 -19.19 -7.36 4.15
C GLY A 129 -18.48 -6.78 2.92
N VAL A 130 -19.22 -6.24 1.97
CA VAL A 130 -18.66 -5.62 0.75
C VAL A 130 -18.76 -4.11 0.87
N ASN A 131 -17.64 -3.47 1.18
CA ASN A 131 -17.57 -2.03 1.49
C ASN A 131 -16.86 -1.28 0.34
N VAL A 132 -17.51 -1.23 -0.81
CA VAL A 132 -17.03 -0.48 -1.99
C VAL A 132 -18.11 0.45 -2.50
N VAL A 133 -17.72 1.66 -2.93
CA VAL A 133 -18.63 2.69 -3.43
C VAL A 133 -18.27 3.01 -4.89
N ASN A 134 -19.28 3.15 -5.72
CA ASN A 134 -19.17 3.51 -7.15
C ASN A 134 -18.34 2.52 -8.00
N TRP A 135 -18.32 1.24 -7.65
CA TRP A 135 -17.74 0.21 -8.50
C TRP A 135 -18.79 -0.45 -9.40
N PRO A 136 -18.49 -0.71 -10.67
CA PRO A 136 -19.32 -1.59 -11.49
C PRO A 136 -19.44 -2.97 -10.84
N MET A 137 -20.64 -3.57 -10.88
CA MET A 137 -20.91 -4.87 -10.22
C MET A 137 -19.94 -5.96 -10.66
N GLY A 138 -19.57 -6.00 -11.94
CA GLY A 138 -18.58 -6.96 -12.45
C GLY A 138 -17.20 -6.85 -11.77
N ARG A 139 -16.76 -5.61 -11.46
CA ARG A 139 -15.52 -5.37 -10.72
C ARG A 139 -15.61 -5.84 -9.26
N VAL A 140 -16.77 -5.63 -8.62
CA VAL A 140 -17.03 -6.11 -7.25
C VAL A 140 -16.92 -7.62 -7.19
N ILE A 141 -17.67 -8.32 -8.07
CA ILE A 141 -17.70 -9.78 -8.16
C ILE A 141 -16.29 -10.33 -8.40
N MET A 142 -15.60 -9.79 -9.41
CA MET A 142 -14.25 -10.24 -9.77
C MET A 142 -13.25 -10.06 -8.63
N SER A 143 -13.22 -8.90 -7.96
CA SER A 143 -12.30 -8.62 -6.85
C SER A 143 -12.60 -9.51 -5.62
N TYR A 144 -13.88 -9.74 -5.32
CA TYR A 144 -14.29 -10.61 -4.21
C TYR A 144 -13.89 -12.06 -4.45
N TYR A 145 -14.17 -12.60 -5.66
CA TYR A 145 -13.80 -13.98 -6.00
C TYR A 145 -12.29 -14.15 -6.17
N ALA A 146 -11.55 -13.12 -6.63
CA ALA A 146 -10.11 -13.14 -6.64
C ALA A 146 -9.53 -13.32 -5.22
N SER A 147 -10.07 -12.61 -4.23
CA SER A 147 -9.67 -12.80 -2.83
C SER A 147 -10.02 -14.20 -2.29
N LYS A 148 -11.20 -14.74 -2.65
CA LYS A 148 -11.55 -16.15 -2.31
C LYS A 148 -10.60 -17.18 -2.93
N TYR A 149 -10.26 -16.98 -4.20
CA TYR A 149 -9.30 -17.84 -4.90
C TYR A 149 -7.93 -17.83 -4.21
N VAL A 150 -7.41 -16.63 -3.91
CA VAL A 150 -6.13 -16.49 -3.21
C VAL A 150 -6.15 -17.21 -1.85
N ARG A 151 -7.23 -17.04 -1.07
CA ARG A 151 -7.42 -17.74 0.21
C ARG A 151 -7.39 -19.25 0.05
N PHE A 152 -8.11 -19.78 -0.96
CA PHE A 152 -8.17 -21.20 -1.22
C PHE A 152 -6.80 -21.79 -1.57
N VAL A 153 -6.07 -21.14 -2.48
CA VAL A 153 -4.75 -21.62 -2.94
C VAL A 153 -3.68 -21.49 -1.85
N THR A 154 -3.63 -20.34 -1.18
CA THR A 154 -2.55 -20.03 -0.21
C THR A 154 -2.82 -20.60 1.18
N GLY A 155 -4.07 -20.75 1.56
CA GLY A 155 -4.50 -21.09 2.92
C GLY A 155 -4.50 -19.87 3.87
N MET A 156 -4.28 -18.65 3.39
CA MET A 156 -4.36 -17.45 4.22
C MET A 156 -5.78 -17.19 4.71
N LYS A 157 -5.93 -16.81 5.97
CA LYS A 157 -7.23 -16.43 6.55
C LYS A 157 -7.47 -14.91 6.44
N ILE A 158 -7.23 -14.32 5.26
CA ILE A 158 -7.38 -12.89 4.98
C ILE A 158 -8.55 -12.71 4.01
N ALA A 159 -9.56 -11.92 4.39
CA ALA A 159 -10.74 -11.68 3.56
C ALA A 159 -10.42 -10.86 2.32
N ASP A 160 -9.56 -9.84 2.45
CA ASP A 160 -9.12 -8.98 1.35
C ASP A 160 -7.63 -9.16 1.03
N SER A 161 -7.31 -10.22 0.31
CA SER A 161 -5.94 -10.54 -0.06
C SER A 161 -5.32 -9.56 -1.08
N THR A 162 -6.16 -8.79 -1.79
CA THR A 162 -5.74 -7.84 -2.83
C THR A 162 -5.70 -6.39 -2.37
N ALA A 163 -6.02 -6.10 -1.11
CA ALA A 163 -5.96 -4.75 -0.56
C ALA A 163 -4.55 -4.15 -0.65
N GLY A 164 -4.45 -2.87 -1.01
CA GLY A 164 -3.19 -2.11 -1.09
C GLY A 164 -3.05 -1.06 0.01
N PHE A 165 -3.98 -0.99 0.95
CA PHE A 165 -3.94 -0.08 2.08
C PHE A 165 -3.51 -0.84 3.32
N MET A 166 -2.27 -0.64 3.75
CA MET A 166 -1.60 -1.49 4.72
C MET A 166 -0.82 -0.68 5.75
N CYS A 167 -0.62 -1.25 6.93
CA CYS A 167 0.41 -0.85 7.87
C CYS A 167 1.26 -2.06 8.23
N TYR A 168 2.56 -1.91 8.17
CA TYR A 168 3.54 -2.91 8.64
C TYR A 168 4.32 -2.33 9.81
N ARG A 169 4.55 -3.15 10.84
CA ARG A 169 5.58 -2.85 11.81
C ARG A 169 6.96 -3.13 11.19
N ARG A 170 7.95 -2.35 11.59
CA ARG A 170 9.33 -2.39 11.11
C ARG A 170 9.90 -3.81 11.03
N HIS A 171 9.80 -4.57 12.10
CA HIS A 171 10.36 -5.93 12.21
C HIS A 171 9.78 -6.91 11.18
N VAL A 172 8.56 -6.68 10.68
CA VAL A 172 7.97 -7.50 9.62
C VAL A 172 8.69 -7.30 8.30
N LEU A 173 8.95 -6.03 7.94
CA LEU A 173 9.65 -5.70 6.69
C LEU A 173 11.13 -6.06 6.76
N GLU A 174 11.76 -6.02 7.93
CA GLU A 174 13.13 -6.50 8.15
C GLU A 174 13.25 -8.03 7.97
N ALA A 175 12.21 -8.78 8.37
CA ALA A 175 12.20 -10.24 8.24
C ALA A 175 11.85 -10.72 6.82
N ILE A 176 11.18 -9.89 6.01
CA ILE A 176 10.86 -10.20 4.62
C ILE A 176 12.04 -9.83 3.73
N ASP A 177 12.61 -10.80 3.02
CA ASP A 177 13.62 -10.54 1.99
C ASP A 177 12.98 -9.77 0.82
N LEU A 178 13.05 -8.43 0.88
CA LEU A 178 12.43 -7.53 -0.10
C LEU A 178 13.04 -7.65 -1.51
N ASP A 179 14.29 -8.12 -1.61
CA ASP A 179 14.96 -8.34 -2.89
C ASP A 179 14.48 -9.60 -3.61
N LYS A 180 13.85 -10.52 -2.88
CA LYS A 180 13.26 -11.75 -3.42
C LYS A 180 11.75 -11.63 -3.71
N ILE A 181 11.18 -10.45 -3.67
CA ILE A 181 9.81 -10.22 -4.11
C ILE A 181 9.74 -10.36 -5.63
N GLN A 182 8.83 -11.20 -6.10
CA GLN A 182 8.75 -11.56 -7.53
C GLN A 182 7.76 -10.70 -8.32
N PHE A 183 6.67 -10.27 -7.67
CA PHE A 183 5.60 -9.58 -8.36
C PHE A 183 5.77 -8.06 -8.33
N LYS A 184 5.58 -7.42 -9.50
CA LYS A 184 5.72 -5.97 -9.67
C LYS A 184 4.38 -5.24 -9.75
N GLY A 185 3.31 -5.97 -10.10
CA GLY A 185 1.94 -5.46 -10.23
C GLY A 185 1.09 -5.70 -8.99
N TYR A 186 -0.22 -5.92 -9.18
CA TYR A 186 -1.16 -6.15 -8.07
C TYR A 186 -0.89 -7.42 -7.26
N ALA A 187 -0.28 -8.43 -7.88
CA ALA A 187 0.12 -9.66 -7.19
C ALA A 187 1.19 -9.39 -6.10
N PHE A 188 1.90 -8.27 -6.14
CA PHE A 188 2.79 -7.80 -5.09
C PHE A 188 2.09 -7.78 -3.73
N GLN A 189 0.88 -7.23 -3.66
CA GLN A 189 0.10 -7.16 -2.43
C GLN A 189 -0.23 -8.54 -1.85
N ILE A 190 -0.48 -9.51 -2.73
CA ILE A 190 -0.73 -10.89 -2.32
C ILE A 190 0.56 -11.53 -1.79
N GLU A 191 1.69 -11.32 -2.47
CA GLU A 191 2.98 -11.87 -2.06
C GLU A 191 3.42 -11.34 -0.70
N MET A 192 3.32 -10.03 -0.46
CA MET A 192 3.69 -9.42 0.82
C MET A 192 2.88 -10.00 1.98
N LYS A 193 1.56 -10.09 1.83
CA LYS A 193 0.68 -10.72 2.85
C LYS A 193 1.02 -12.19 3.07
N PHE A 194 1.30 -12.92 1.98
CA PHE A 194 1.64 -14.34 2.08
C PHE A 194 2.96 -14.57 2.80
N ARG A 195 3.98 -13.74 2.55
CA ARG A 195 5.25 -13.82 3.26
C ARG A 195 5.08 -13.50 4.75
N ALA A 196 4.36 -12.43 5.11
CA ALA A 196 4.04 -12.12 6.50
C ALA A 196 3.27 -13.27 7.18
N TYR A 197 2.28 -13.85 6.48
CA TYR A 197 1.52 -14.99 6.97
C TYR A 197 2.38 -16.24 7.20
N LYS A 198 3.30 -16.55 6.28
CA LYS A 198 4.23 -17.70 6.41
C LYS A 198 5.21 -17.52 7.57
N LEU A 199 5.62 -16.30 7.85
CA LEU A 199 6.45 -15.94 9.00
C LEU A 199 5.64 -15.89 10.32
N LYS A 200 4.33 -16.22 10.28
CA LYS A 200 3.42 -16.29 11.43
C LYS A 200 3.20 -14.96 12.15
N TYR A 201 3.38 -13.85 11.46
CA TYR A 201 3.04 -12.54 12.00
C TYR A 201 1.54 -12.39 12.22
N LYS A 202 1.17 -11.61 13.22
CA LYS A 202 -0.22 -11.32 13.57
C LYS A 202 -0.80 -10.30 12.62
N ILE A 203 -1.63 -10.78 11.67
CA ILE A 203 -2.28 -9.97 10.66
C ILE A 203 -3.71 -9.66 11.11
N LYS A 204 -4.08 -8.37 11.10
CA LYS A 204 -5.42 -7.90 11.45
C LYS A 204 -6.06 -7.15 10.28
N GLU A 205 -7.29 -7.51 9.95
CA GLU A 205 -8.08 -6.76 8.97
C GLU A 205 -8.93 -5.71 9.68
N VAL A 206 -8.83 -4.48 9.20
CA VAL A 206 -9.58 -3.31 9.67
C VAL A 206 -10.59 -2.94 8.60
N PRO A 207 -11.89 -2.87 8.88
CA PRO A 207 -12.89 -2.54 7.87
C PRO A 207 -12.71 -1.08 7.41
N ILE A 208 -12.65 -0.91 6.09
CA ILE A 208 -12.62 0.39 5.43
C ILE A 208 -13.70 0.47 4.35
N ILE A 209 -14.04 1.68 3.95
CA ILE A 209 -14.87 1.93 2.76
C ILE A 209 -13.94 2.37 1.63
N PHE A 210 -13.91 1.60 0.54
CA PHE A 210 -13.14 1.94 -0.65
C PHE A 210 -14.04 2.70 -1.63
N ILE A 211 -13.64 3.92 -2.00
CA ILE A 211 -14.39 4.76 -2.94
C ILE A 211 -13.67 4.74 -4.29
N ASN A 212 -14.42 4.55 -5.39
CA ASN A 212 -13.79 4.66 -6.69
C ASN A 212 -13.25 6.09 -6.89
N ARG A 213 -12.04 6.21 -7.46
CA ARG A 213 -11.43 7.52 -7.73
C ARG A 213 -12.37 8.43 -8.50
N THR A 214 -12.35 9.71 -8.17
CA THR A 214 -13.15 10.74 -8.83
C THR A 214 -12.34 11.52 -9.87
N LEU A 215 -11.01 11.62 -9.69
CA LEU A 215 -10.07 12.33 -10.55
C LEU A 215 -8.99 11.37 -11.07
N GLY A 216 -8.44 11.67 -12.23
CA GLY A 216 -7.41 10.86 -12.87
C GLY A 216 -7.93 9.60 -13.61
N THR A 217 -7.04 8.88 -14.28
CA THR A 217 -7.35 7.68 -15.08
C THR A 217 -6.82 6.42 -14.42
N SER A 218 -7.60 5.32 -14.51
CA SER A 218 -7.15 4.01 -14.02
C SER A 218 -5.99 3.48 -14.88
N LYS A 219 -4.91 3.10 -14.20
CA LYS A 219 -3.67 2.62 -14.84
C LYS A 219 -3.59 1.08 -14.89
N MET A 220 -4.73 0.39 -14.67
CA MET A 220 -4.81 -1.07 -14.75
C MET A 220 -4.73 -1.57 -16.18
N SER A 221 -3.85 -2.53 -16.45
CA SER A 221 -3.75 -3.24 -17.72
C SER A 221 -4.40 -4.63 -17.64
N GLY A 222 -4.95 -5.14 -18.78
CA GLY A 222 -5.70 -6.41 -18.80
C GLY A 222 -4.89 -7.67 -18.48
N GLY A 223 -3.55 -7.64 -18.53
CA GLY A 223 -2.68 -8.79 -18.23
C GLY A 223 -2.51 -9.11 -16.73
N ILE A 224 -2.98 -8.23 -15.86
CA ILE A 224 -2.79 -8.34 -14.40
C ILE A 224 -3.47 -9.58 -13.81
N PHE A 225 -4.58 -10.01 -14.38
CA PHE A 225 -5.34 -11.16 -13.86
C PHE A 225 -4.64 -12.50 -14.13
N SER A 226 -4.07 -12.69 -15.30
CA SER A 226 -3.34 -13.91 -15.64
C SER A 226 -2.05 -14.03 -14.82
N GLU A 227 -1.33 -12.95 -14.65
CA GLU A 227 -0.15 -12.89 -13.78
C GLU A 227 -0.51 -13.27 -12.33
N ALA A 228 -1.58 -12.69 -11.77
CA ALA A 228 -2.02 -12.98 -10.42
C ALA A 228 -2.50 -14.44 -10.28
N PHE A 229 -3.24 -14.97 -11.26
CA PHE A 229 -3.78 -16.33 -11.19
C PHE A 229 -2.68 -17.38 -11.12
N PHE A 230 -1.78 -17.41 -12.10
CA PHE A 230 -0.67 -18.38 -12.11
C PHE A 230 0.39 -18.07 -11.05
N GLY A 231 0.60 -16.78 -10.77
CA GLY A 231 1.54 -16.32 -9.77
C GLY A 231 1.23 -16.82 -8.37
N VAL A 232 -0.04 -16.84 -7.96
CA VAL A 232 -0.45 -17.34 -6.64
C VAL A 232 -0.18 -18.84 -6.48
N ILE A 233 -0.41 -19.66 -7.53
CA ILE A 233 -0.08 -21.09 -7.51
C ILE A 233 1.44 -21.25 -7.37
N ARG A 234 2.24 -20.55 -8.19
CA ARG A 234 3.71 -20.58 -8.11
C ARG A 234 4.22 -20.17 -6.74
N LEU A 235 3.65 -19.12 -6.15
CA LEU A 235 3.99 -18.65 -4.81
C LEU A 235 3.75 -19.74 -3.75
N LYS A 236 2.60 -20.44 -3.84
CA LYS A 236 2.28 -21.54 -2.94
C LYS A 236 3.26 -22.70 -3.09
N LEU A 237 3.52 -23.13 -4.32
CA LEU A 237 4.45 -24.23 -4.59
C LEU A 237 5.86 -23.91 -4.09
N ALA A 238 6.38 -22.72 -4.40
CA ALA A 238 7.68 -22.28 -3.92
C ALA A 238 7.80 -22.24 -2.39
N SER A 239 6.68 -22.12 -1.68
CA SER A 239 6.66 -22.12 -0.21
C SER A 239 6.64 -23.50 0.45
N ILE A 240 6.45 -24.58 -0.32
CA ILE A 240 6.43 -25.97 0.17
C ILE A 240 7.85 -26.55 0.13
N PHE A 241 8.68 -26.10 -0.81
CA PHE A 241 10.03 -26.61 -1.03
C PHE A 241 11.13 -25.77 -0.33
N LYS A 242 10.73 -24.85 0.56
CA LYS A 242 11.60 -24.13 1.48
C LYS A 242 11.29 -24.51 2.92
#